data_40ac24e652b8b93c56c4a76b175dcbfe
#
_entry.id   40ac24e652b8b93c56c4a76b175dcbfe
#
_cell.length_a   1.000
_cell.length_b   1.000
_cell.length_c   1.000
_cell.angle_alpha   90.00
_cell.angle_beta   90.00
_cell.angle_gamma   90.00
#
_symmetry.space_group_name_H-M   'P 1'
#
loop_
_entity.id
_entity.type
_entity.pdbx_description
1 polymer ?
#
loop_
_entity_poly.entity_id
_entity_poly.type
_entity_poly.pdbx_seq_one_letter_code
_entity_poly.pdbx_strand_id
1 'polypeptide(L)'
;QYPPVSDIESDDLNWRTSHYDYHKFEDNLLKLDILGHDDPTMMKCLMDFVHQKQNEFTFSTVEDIPYFDDDVISLFSSKDALKLNGDDVDKLSSGTIGVPEFGTQFVRSMLETIKPNSVSQIIKVSGLSHGTDVWMKNAEDLVKGVNPKYPKIMFNDVIGCRDDIMIYLIDKGVPASPAFKIMESVRKGKGLSIDQEELLLQYQIPSWFIESCKKIKYLFPKAHATACLLYTSPSPRDTER
;
A
#
# COMPACT_ATOMS: atom_id res chain seq x y z
N GLN A 1 -27.98 -24.07 10.10
CA GLN A 1 -29.17 -23.19 10.00
C GLN A 1 -28.71 -21.89 9.36
N TYR A 2 -29.38 -21.49 8.29
CA TYR A 2 -29.14 -20.22 7.64
C TYR A 2 -30.11 -19.20 8.23
N PRO A 3 -29.71 -17.93 8.44
CA PRO A 3 -30.63 -16.90 8.89
C PRO A 3 -31.76 -16.71 7.90
N PRO A 4 -32.93 -16.32 8.35
CA PRO A 4 -33.96 -15.83 7.46
C PRO A 4 -33.40 -14.59 6.75
N VAL A 5 -33.68 -14.46 5.48
CA VAL A 5 -33.25 -13.33 4.60
C VAL A 5 -34.07 -12.07 4.91
N SER A 6 -34.44 -11.85 6.19
CA SER A 6 -35.42 -10.85 6.59
C SER A 6 -34.97 -9.40 6.41
N ASP A 7 -33.68 -9.14 6.13
CA ASP A 7 -33.16 -7.77 6.04
C ASP A 7 -32.67 -7.39 4.64
N ILE A 8 -32.85 -8.25 3.66
CA ILE A 8 -32.52 -7.96 2.26
C ILE A 8 -33.84 -7.80 1.51
N GLU A 9 -34.21 -6.58 1.20
CA GLU A 9 -35.31 -6.23 0.30
C GLU A 9 -35.00 -6.65 -1.15
N SER A 10 -34.55 -7.86 -1.38
CA SER A 10 -34.38 -8.39 -2.72
C SER A 10 -35.22 -9.66 -2.85
N ASP A 11 -35.97 -9.75 -3.93
CA ASP A 11 -36.69 -10.95 -4.37
C ASP A 11 -35.74 -12.12 -4.72
N ASP A 12 -34.42 -11.92 -4.55
CA ASP A 12 -33.44 -12.94 -4.81
C ASP A 12 -33.22 -13.86 -3.60
N LEU A 13 -34.04 -14.91 -3.54
CA LEU A 13 -34.01 -15.95 -2.52
C LEU A 13 -32.68 -16.73 -2.44
N ASN A 14 -31.71 -16.44 -3.32
CA ASN A 14 -30.44 -17.12 -3.37
C ASN A 14 -29.37 -16.56 -2.40
N TRP A 15 -29.55 -15.34 -1.90
CA TRP A 15 -28.64 -14.76 -0.92
C TRP A 15 -28.91 -15.33 0.47
N ARG A 16 -27.86 -15.87 1.06
CA ARG A 16 -27.90 -16.43 2.41
C ARG A 16 -26.74 -15.88 3.24
N THR A 17 -27.00 -15.57 4.50
CA THR A 17 -26.00 -15.13 5.43
C THR A 17 -25.79 -16.16 6.54
N SER A 18 -24.63 -16.14 7.18
CA SER A 18 -24.36 -17.00 8.34
C SER A 18 -24.85 -16.32 9.63
N HIS A 19 -25.46 -17.10 10.53
CA HIS A 19 -25.78 -16.65 11.89
C HIS A 19 -24.58 -16.67 12.84
N TYR A 20 -23.51 -17.32 12.43
CA TYR A 20 -22.34 -17.47 13.27
C TYR A 20 -21.46 -16.22 13.18
N ASP A 21 -20.86 -15.83 14.30
CA ASP A 21 -19.77 -14.88 14.32
C ASP A 21 -18.62 -15.41 13.46
N TYR A 22 -18.15 -14.61 12.50
CA TYR A 22 -17.08 -14.98 11.58
C TYR A 22 -15.84 -15.50 12.32
N HIS A 23 -15.46 -14.90 13.45
CA HIS A 23 -14.29 -15.30 14.24
C HIS A 23 -14.38 -16.72 14.83
N LYS A 24 -15.55 -17.35 14.77
CA LYS A 24 -15.75 -18.73 15.24
C LYS A 24 -15.48 -19.79 14.18
N PHE A 25 -15.36 -19.37 12.92
CA PHE A 25 -15.12 -20.30 11.79
C PHE A 25 -14.11 -19.77 10.77
N GLU A 26 -13.41 -18.67 11.07
CA GLU A 26 -12.41 -18.07 10.18
C GLU A 26 -11.27 -19.04 9.79
N ASP A 27 -10.97 -20.01 10.65
CA ASP A 27 -9.96 -21.05 10.39
C ASP A 27 -10.48 -22.19 9.47
N ASN A 28 -11.79 -22.26 9.26
CA ASN A 28 -12.43 -23.38 8.53
C ASN A 28 -12.98 -22.94 7.17
N LEU A 29 -13.22 -21.67 6.94
CA LEU A 29 -13.82 -21.15 5.72
C LEU A 29 -12.96 -20.00 5.16
N LEU A 30 -12.79 -20.03 3.83
CA LEU A 30 -12.19 -18.93 3.11
C LEU A 30 -13.17 -17.76 3.03
N LYS A 31 -12.80 -16.63 3.58
CA LYS A 31 -13.49 -15.36 3.39
C LYS A 31 -12.85 -14.61 2.22
N LEU A 32 -13.67 -14.28 1.24
CA LEU A 32 -13.28 -13.40 0.14
C LEU A 32 -13.89 -12.03 0.39
N ASP A 33 -13.04 -11.02 0.55
CA ASP A 33 -13.48 -9.64 0.64
C ASP A 33 -13.59 -9.08 -0.79
N ILE A 34 -14.81 -8.76 -1.21
CA ILE A 34 -15.07 -8.15 -2.52
C ILE A 34 -15.23 -6.65 -2.28
N LEU A 35 -14.21 -5.90 -2.69
CA LEU A 35 -14.19 -4.45 -2.59
C LEU A 35 -14.46 -3.85 -3.97
N GLY A 36 -15.41 -2.90 -4.02
CA GLY A 36 -15.62 -2.07 -5.21
C GLY A 36 -14.52 -1.02 -5.32
N HIS A 37 -13.91 -0.91 -6.50
CA HIS A 37 -12.95 0.13 -6.84
C HIS A 37 -13.44 0.89 -8.09
N ASP A 38 -13.23 2.20 -8.11
CA ASP A 38 -13.55 3.02 -9.28
C ASP A 38 -12.52 2.87 -10.40
N ASP A 39 -11.32 2.40 -10.07
CA ASP A 39 -10.17 2.29 -10.97
C ASP A 39 -10.46 1.48 -12.25
N PRO A 40 -11.08 0.29 -12.20
CA PRO A 40 -11.41 -0.45 -13.42
C PRO A 40 -12.36 0.31 -14.35
N THR A 41 -13.29 1.09 -13.79
CA THR A 41 -14.21 1.94 -14.56
C THR A 41 -13.46 3.08 -15.21
N MET A 42 -12.54 3.74 -14.48
CA MET A 42 -11.69 4.79 -15.01
C MET A 42 -10.78 4.26 -16.12
N MET A 43 -10.16 3.10 -15.91
CA MET A 43 -9.32 2.45 -16.92
C MET A 43 -10.12 2.15 -18.19
N LYS A 44 -11.33 1.59 -18.05
CA LYS A 44 -12.21 1.37 -19.21
C LYS A 44 -12.51 2.67 -19.94
N CYS A 45 -12.84 3.73 -19.22
CA CYS A 45 -13.13 5.04 -19.82
C CYS A 45 -11.92 5.60 -20.58
N LEU A 46 -10.71 5.49 -20.00
CA LEU A 46 -9.47 5.91 -20.68
C LEU A 46 -9.21 5.08 -21.95
N MET A 47 -9.42 3.77 -21.90
CA MET A 47 -9.28 2.91 -23.08
C MET A 47 -10.30 3.25 -24.17
N ASP A 48 -11.55 3.59 -23.81
CA ASP A 48 -12.55 4.04 -24.76
C ASP A 48 -12.11 5.34 -25.48
N PHE A 49 -11.47 6.28 -24.78
CA PHE A 49 -10.85 7.47 -25.40
C PHE A 49 -9.69 7.13 -26.34
N VAL A 50 -8.81 6.21 -25.92
CA VAL A 50 -7.71 5.73 -26.75
C VAL A 50 -8.22 5.10 -28.05
N HIS A 51 -9.25 4.26 -27.96
CA HIS A 51 -9.86 3.64 -29.14
C HIS A 51 -10.52 4.64 -30.09
N GLN A 52 -11.04 5.76 -29.58
CA GLN A 52 -11.56 6.85 -30.43
C GLN A 52 -10.44 7.58 -31.19
N LYS A 53 -9.21 7.58 -30.64
CA LYS A 53 -8.04 8.25 -31.20
C LYS A 53 -7.02 7.27 -31.79
N GLN A 54 -7.50 6.25 -32.50
CA GLN A 54 -6.73 5.08 -32.99
C GLN A 54 -5.40 5.38 -33.70
N ASN A 55 -5.23 6.58 -34.22
CA ASN A 55 -3.99 6.97 -34.93
C ASN A 55 -2.93 7.60 -34.02
N GLU A 56 -3.22 7.84 -32.76
CA GLU A 56 -2.32 8.53 -31.82
C GLU A 56 -1.65 7.56 -30.83
N PHE A 57 -2.22 6.37 -30.65
CA PHE A 57 -1.76 5.40 -29.65
C PHE A 57 -1.51 4.02 -30.25
N THR A 58 -0.48 3.33 -29.76
CA THR A 58 -0.04 2.03 -30.28
C THR A 58 -0.61 0.83 -29.52
N PHE A 59 -1.27 1.04 -28.36
CA PHE A 59 -1.83 -0.02 -27.55
C PHE A 59 -3.36 -0.12 -27.77
N SER A 60 -3.86 -1.35 -27.81
CA SER A 60 -5.28 -1.65 -28.04
C SER A 60 -5.98 -2.25 -26.83
N THR A 61 -5.23 -2.79 -25.88
CA THR A 61 -5.77 -3.38 -24.65
C THR A 61 -5.03 -2.86 -23.42
N VAL A 62 -5.58 -3.06 -22.24
CA VAL A 62 -4.94 -2.65 -20.98
C VAL A 62 -3.62 -3.37 -20.76
N GLU A 63 -3.52 -4.61 -21.24
CA GLU A 63 -2.32 -5.43 -21.15
C GLU A 63 -1.16 -4.90 -22.01
N ASP A 64 -1.45 -4.08 -23.01
CA ASP A 64 -0.44 -3.44 -23.85
C ASP A 64 0.19 -2.23 -23.14
N ILE A 65 -0.42 -1.72 -22.07
CA ILE A 65 0.09 -0.58 -21.32
C ILE A 65 1.32 -1.01 -20.51
N PRO A 66 2.49 -0.39 -20.71
CA PRO A 66 3.69 -0.73 -19.95
C PRO A 66 3.52 -0.49 -18.43
N TYR A 67 4.05 -1.38 -17.60
CA TYR A 67 3.97 -1.24 -16.13
C TYR A 67 4.94 -0.20 -15.55
N PHE A 68 5.97 0.18 -16.31
CA PHE A 68 7.01 1.07 -15.82
C PHE A 68 7.32 2.11 -16.90
N ASP A 69 7.19 3.35 -16.51
CA ASP A 69 7.51 4.52 -17.31
C ASP A 69 8.10 5.59 -16.38
N ASP A 70 9.26 6.11 -16.73
CA ASP A 70 9.99 7.05 -15.90
C ASP A 70 9.23 8.37 -15.72
N ASP A 71 8.53 8.84 -16.75
CA ASP A 71 7.70 10.04 -16.66
C ASP A 71 6.55 9.82 -15.68
N VAL A 72 5.88 8.65 -15.74
CA VAL A 72 4.80 8.29 -14.80
C VAL A 72 5.34 8.16 -13.37
N ILE A 73 6.49 7.49 -13.17
CA ILE A 73 7.12 7.39 -11.86
C ILE A 73 7.48 8.79 -11.33
N SER A 74 7.96 9.68 -12.20
CA SER A 74 8.33 11.03 -11.82
C SER A 74 7.16 11.86 -11.29
N LEU A 75 5.91 11.55 -11.67
CA LEU A 75 4.71 12.23 -11.16
C LEU A 75 4.55 12.11 -9.64
N PHE A 76 5.09 11.06 -9.04
CA PHE A 76 5.05 10.87 -7.59
C PHE A 76 6.07 11.73 -6.82
N SER A 77 7.00 12.35 -7.52
CA SER A 77 8.02 13.25 -6.93
C SER A 77 8.03 14.66 -7.52
N SER A 78 7.40 14.87 -8.68
CA SER A 78 7.32 16.14 -9.41
C SER A 78 6.02 16.20 -10.23
N LYS A 79 5.65 17.40 -10.66
CA LYS A 79 4.55 17.64 -11.60
C LYS A 79 5.04 17.81 -13.05
N ASP A 80 6.34 17.86 -13.27
CA ASP A 80 6.94 18.35 -14.53
C ASP A 80 6.56 17.50 -15.73
N ALA A 81 6.38 16.19 -15.56
CA ALA A 81 5.94 15.28 -16.63
C ALA A 81 4.54 15.60 -17.17
N LEU A 82 3.69 16.31 -16.39
CA LEU A 82 2.38 16.75 -16.88
C LEU A 82 2.47 17.85 -17.94
N LYS A 83 3.60 18.59 -17.98
CA LYS A 83 3.80 19.72 -18.92
C LYS A 83 2.70 20.77 -18.85
N LEU A 84 2.06 20.91 -17.68
CA LEU A 84 1.01 21.87 -17.41
C LEU A 84 1.58 23.11 -16.73
N ASN A 85 1.03 24.27 -17.08
CA ASN A 85 1.37 25.57 -16.49
C ASN A 85 0.12 26.23 -15.92
N GLY A 86 0.29 27.06 -14.92
CA GLY A 86 -0.77 27.87 -14.32
C GLY A 86 -0.64 27.96 -12.81
N ASP A 87 -1.19 29.00 -12.23
CA ASP A 87 -1.02 29.34 -10.79
C ASP A 87 -1.40 28.21 -9.83
N ASP A 88 -2.42 27.41 -10.19
CA ASP A 88 -2.85 26.29 -9.33
C ASP A 88 -1.96 25.07 -9.52
N VAL A 89 -1.47 24.82 -10.73
CA VAL A 89 -0.52 23.73 -11.02
C VAL A 89 0.83 24.04 -10.41
N ASP A 90 1.25 25.29 -10.40
CA ASP A 90 2.56 25.71 -9.85
C ASP A 90 2.67 25.52 -8.34
N LYS A 91 1.54 25.42 -7.64
CA LYS A 91 1.49 25.10 -6.20
C LYS A 91 1.60 23.60 -5.89
N LEU A 92 1.54 22.74 -6.92
CA LEU A 92 1.60 21.29 -6.73
C LEU A 92 3.07 20.83 -6.61
N SER A 93 3.34 20.02 -5.62
CA SER A 93 4.64 19.36 -5.40
C SER A 93 4.78 18.04 -6.15
N SER A 94 3.65 17.43 -6.54
CA SER A 94 3.59 16.18 -7.29
C SER A 94 2.45 16.21 -8.31
N GLY A 95 2.53 15.37 -9.34
CA GLY A 95 1.50 15.23 -10.38
C GLY A 95 0.36 14.30 -10.01
N THR A 96 0.21 13.92 -8.74
CA THR A 96 -0.67 12.82 -8.32
C THR A 96 -2.08 13.23 -7.89
N ILE A 97 -2.48 14.49 -8.04
CA ILE A 97 -3.77 14.98 -7.55
C ILE A 97 -4.97 14.20 -8.12
N GLY A 98 -4.90 13.74 -9.36
CA GLY A 98 -5.91 12.93 -10.02
C GLY A 98 -5.67 11.42 -9.92
N VAL A 99 -4.61 10.98 -9.23
CA VAL A 99 -4.31 9.56 -9.05
C VAL A 99 -5.04 9.06 -7.82
N PRO A 100 -5.97 8.10 -7.94
CA PRO A 100 -6.66 7.50 -6.80
C PRO A 100 -5.66 7.05 -5.72
N GLU A 101 -6.04 7.18 -4.45
CA GLU A 101 -5.21 6.88 -3.28
C GLU A 101 -4.04 7.86 -3.05
N PHE A 102 -3.43 8.44 -4.10
CA PHE A 102 -2.25 9.31 -4.02
C PHE A 102 -2.57 10.81 -4.10
N GLY A 103 -3.80 11.18 -4.44
CA GLY A 103 -4.23 12.58 -4.60
C GLY A 103 -4.57 13.29 -3.29
N THR A 104 -4.70 12.59 -2.17
CA THR A 104 -5.05 13.20 -0.88
C THR A 104 -3.92 14.10 -0.36
N GLN A 105 -4.27 15.15 0.39
CA GLN A 105 -3.26 16.06 0.97
C GLN A 105 -2.26 15.31 1.86
N PHE A 106 -2.72 14.32 2.62
CA PHE A 106 -1.88 13.50 3.49
C PHE A 106 -0.82 12.75 2.68
N VAL A 107 -1.23 12.04 1.63
CA VAL A 107 -0.28 11.25 0.81
C VAL A 107 0.65 12.17 0.01
N ARG A 108 0.16 13.29 -0.51
CA ARG A 108 1.01 14.26 -1.20
C ARG A 108 2.10 14.83 -0.27
N SER A 109 1.79 15.10 1.01
CA SER A 109 2.82 15.53 1.98
C SER A 109 3.86 14.44 2.28
N MET A 110 3.46 13.15 2.22
CA MET A 110 4.41 12.03 2.28
C MET A 110 5.32 12.02 1.05
N LEU A 111 4.74 12.19 -0.14
CA LEU A 111 5.49 12.23 -1.40
C LEU A 111 6.51 13.38 -1.43
N GLU A 112 6.17 14.56 -0.90
CA GLU A 112 7.10 15.69 -0.73
C GLU A 112 8.32 15.32 0.14
N THR A 113 8.07 14.57 1.20
CA THR A 113 9.12 14.15 2.13
C THR A 113 10.01 13.04 1.53
N ILE A 114 9.40 12.09 0.84
CA ILE A 114 10.04 10.85 0.37
C ILE A 114 10.67 11.05 -1.01
N LYS A 115 9.97 11.72 -1.93
CA LYS A 115 10.32 11.88 -3.34
C LYS A 115 10.67 10.51 -3.98
N PRO A 116 9.71 9.59 -4.05
CA PRO A 116 9.97 8.23 -4.53
C PRO A 116 10.42 8.27 -6.00
N ASN A 117 11.36 7.39 -6.34
CA ASN A 117 11.93 7.26 -7.67
C ASN A 117 11.86 5.83 -8.21
N SER A 118 11.07 4.98 -7.59
CA SER A 118 10.86 3.60 -8.03
C SER A 118 9.48 3.10 -7.62
N VAL A 119 8.96 2.14 -8.38
CA VAL A 119 7.69 1.47 -8.10
C VAL A 119 7.65 0.85 -6.70
N SER A 120 8.76 0.25 -6.28
CA SER A 120 8.87 -0.34 -4.92
C SER A 120 8.66 0.71 -3.83
N GLN A 121 9.19 1.92 -4.01
CA GLN A 121 8.99 3.02 -3.06
C GLN A 121 7.56 3.55 -3.10
N ILE A 122 6.93 3.61 -4.27
CA ILE A 122 5.53 4.04 -4.41
C ILE A 122 4.60 3.02 -3.72
N ILE A 123 4.83 1.73 -3.91
CA ILE A 123 4.11 0.66 -3.18
C ILE A 123 4.28 0.83 -1.66
N LYS A 124 5.48 1.16 -1.21
CA LYS A 124 5.74 1.40 0.21
C LYS A 124 5.00 2.63 0.73
N VAL A 125 4.91 3.72 -0.05
CA VAL A 125 4.07 4.90 0.28
C VAL A 125 2.61 4.50 0.44
N SER A 126 2.06 3.71 -0.47
CA SER A 126 0.70 3.18 -0.36
C SER A 126 0.50 2.39 0.94
N GLY A 127 1.43 1.49 1.27
CA GLY A 127 1.38 0.75 2.53
C GLY A 127 1.40 1.66 3.77
N LEU A 128 2.26 2.66 3.78
CA LEU A 128 2.37 3.65 4.86
C LEU A 128 1.12 4.51 5.02
N SER A 129 0.45 4.86 3.91
CA SER A 129 -0.73 5.73 3.91
C SER A 129 -1.98 5.04 4.45
N HIS A 130 -2.10 3.73 4.28
CA HIS A 130 -3.22 2.91 4.71
C HIS A 130 -3.04 2.30 6.11
N GLY A 131 -1.83 2.34 6.66
CA GLY A 131 -1.55 1.85 7.99
C GLY A 131 -1.95 2.85 9.08
N THR A 132 -2.18 2.35 10.29
CA THR A 132 -2.44 3.19 11.46
C THR A 132 -1.20 3.26 12.34
N ASP A 133 -0.75 4.49 12.68
CA ASP A 133 0.46 4.77 13.46
C ASP A 133 1.75 4.20 12.81
N VAL A 134 1.75 4.11 11.47
CA VAL A 134 2.91 3.64 10.71
C VAL A 134 3.77 4.80 10.22
N TRP A 135 3.17 5.86 9.66
CA TRP A 135 3.88 7.02 9.14
C TRP A 135 4.13 8.08 10.21
N MET A 136 3.07 8.74 10.67
CA MET A 136 3.18 9.88 11.59
C MET A 136 3.84 9.50 12.91
N LYS A 137 4.83 10.29 13.35
CA LYS A 137 5.59 10.08 14.61
C LYS A 137 6.27 8.70 14.68
N ASN A 138 6.40 8.01 13.57
CA ASN A 138 7.06 6.73 13.45
C ASN A 138 8.01 6.73 12.24
N ALA A 139 7.64 6.18 11.09
CA ALA A 139 8.50 6.14 9.91
C ALA A 139 8.91 7.54 9.42
N GLU A 140 8.03 8.53 9.53
CA GLU A 140 8.32 9.93 9.19
C GLU A 140 9.52 10.49 9.96
N ASP A 141 9.51 10.32 11.29
CA ASP A 141 10.58 10.83 12.15
C ASP A 141 11.91 10.15 11.87
N LEU A 142 11.87 8.86 11.55
CA LEU A 142 13.05 8.07 11.19
C LEU A 142 13.64 8.51 9.84
N VAL A 143 12.79 8.69 8.83
CA VAL A 143 13.21 9.12 7.49
C VAL A 143 13.70 10.56 7.47
N LYS A 144 13.05 11.46 8.22
CA LYS A 144 13.51 12.86 8.38
C LYS A 144 14.78 12.98 9.23
N GLY A 145 15.09 11.97 10.05
CA GLY A 145 16.20 12.01 10.99
C GLY A 145 15.99 12.99 12.15
N VAL A 146 14.73 13.25 12.50
CA VAL A 146 14.37 14.14 13.62
C VAL A 146 14.14 13.41 14.93
N ASN A 147 14.20 12.07 14.91
CA ASN A 147 14.11 11.28 16.12
C ASN A 147 15.41 11.44 16.96
N PRO A 148 15.34 11.91 18.20
CA PRO A 148 16.55 12.17 18.99
C PRO A 148 17.31 10.89 19.43
N LYS A 149 16.65 9.73 19.36
CA LYS A 149 17.22 8.47 19.81
C LYS A 149 17.92 7.69 18.71
N TYR A 150 17.57 7.93 17.43
CA TYR A 150 18.02 7.12 16.32
C TYR A 150 18.60 7.97 15.20
N PRO A 151 19.58 7.44 14.47
CA PRO A 151 20.06 8.10 13.26
C PRO A 151 18.94 8.15 12.21
N LYS A 152 19.16 8.95 11.17
CA LYS A 152 18.30 8.95 9.98
C LYS A 152 18.30 7.54 9.36
N ILE A 153 17.10 6.99 9.17
CA ILE A 153 16.89 5.68 8.53
C ILE A 153 16.51 5.89 7.09
N MET A 154 17.05 5.06 6.19
CA MET A 154 16.69 5.11 4.78
C MET A 154 15.23 4.70 4.59
N PHE A 155 14.55 5.35 3.65
CA PHE A 155 13.14 5.07 3.37
C PHE A 155 12.87 3.59 3.02
N ASN A 156 13.80 2.96 2.33
CA ASN A 156 13.66 1.55 1.96
C ASN A 156 13.66 0.60 3.17
N ASP A 157 14.26 1.02 4.28
CA ASP A 157 14.43 0.16 5.47
C ASP A 157 13.29 0.29 6.47
N VAL A 158 12.50 1.39 6.44
CA VAL A 158 11.37 1.56 7.37
C VAL A 158 10.24 0.58 7.06
N ILE A 159 9.46 0.25 8.08
CA ILE A 159 8.29 -0.63 7.96
C ILE A 159 7.17 0.13 7.25
N GLY A 160 6.79 -0.31 6.06
CA GLY A 160 5.66 0.23 5.28
C GLY A 160 4.47 -0.72 5.21
N CYS A 161 4.74 -2.02 5.12
CA CYS A 161 3.74 -3.08 5.02
C CYS A 161 4.05 -4.20 6.01
N ARG A 162 3.05 -5.06 6.27
CA ARG A 162 3.26 -6.23 7.15
C ARG A 162 4.36 -7.16 6.64
N ASP A 163 4.46 -7.28 5.33
CA ASP A 163 5.44 -8.14 4.67
C ASP A 163 6.89 -7.66 4.92
N ASP A 164 7.10 -6.35 5.08
CA ASP A 164 8.41 -5.79 5.38
C ASP A 164 8.95 -6.31 6.71
N ILE A 165 8.08 -6.51 7.73
CA ILE A 165 8.50 -7.07 9.02
C ILE A 165 9.01 -8.49 8.84
N MET A 166 8.22 -9.34 8.17
CA MET A 166 8.57 -10.74 8.01
C MET A 166 9.87 -10.91 7.23
N ILE A 167 10.02 -10.20 6.11
CA ILE A 167 11.21 -10.26 5.25
C ILE A 167 12.43 -9.77 6.04
N TYR A 168 12.33 -8.61 6.68
CA TYR A 168 13.44 -8.04 7.45
C TYR A 168 13.93 -8.99 8.54
N LEU A 169 13.02 -9.61 9.29
CA LEU A 169 13.37 -10.52 10.36
C LEU A 169 14.02 -11.79 9.83
N ILE A 170 13.53 -12.35 8.72
CA ILE A 170 14.12 -13.54 8.09
C ILE A 170 15.52 -13.21 7.57
N ASP A 171 15.72 -12.06 6.94
CA ASP A 171 17.04 -11.61 6.45
C ASP A 171 18.05 -11.41 7.59
N LYS A 172 17.57 -11.09 8.79
CA LYS A 172 18.40 -11.04 10.02
C LYS A 172 18.61 -12.39 10.68
N GLY A 173 18.10 -13.48 10.09
CA GLY A 173 18.28 -14.85 10.57
C GLY A 173 17.21 -15.33 11.54
N VAL A 174 16.17 -14.54 11.83
CA VAL A 174 15.04 -15.01 12.65
C VAL A 174 14.30 -16.10 11.88
N PRO A 175 14.02 -17.26 12.50
CA PRO A 175 13.30 -18.34 11.83
C PRO A 175 11.92 -17.88 11.34
N ALA A 176 11.45 -18.43 10.21
CA ALA A 176 10.23 -17.97 9.52
C ALA A 176 8.98 -18.03 10.42
N SER A 177 8.81 -19.07 11.24
CA SER A 177 7.64 -19.23 12.11
C SER A 177 7.55 -18.14 13.20
N PRO A 178 8.60 -17.85 14.00
CA PRO A 178 8.62 -16.69 14.88
C PRO A 178 8.44 -15.35 14.15
N ALA A 179 9.12 -15.15 13.01
CA ALA A 179 9.01 -13.92 12.22
C ALA A 179 7.56 -13.68 11.78
N PHE A 180 6.86 -14.73 11.32
CA PHE A 180 5.44 -14.66 10.98
C PHE A 180 4.56 -14.30 12.19
N LYS A 181 4.78 -14.92 13.35
CA LYS A 181 4.01 -14.63 14.57
C LYS A 181 4.20 -13.19 15.03
N ILE A 182 5.42 -12.65 14.93
CA ILE A 182 5.71 -11.26 15.25
C ILE A 182 4.98 -10.34 14.27
N MET A 183 5.10 -10.58 12.97
CA MET A 183 4.40 -9.83 11.93
C MET A 183 2.88 -9.81 12.18
N GLU A 184 2.26 -10.97 12.46
CA GLU A 184 0.83 -11.07 12.75
C GLU A 184 0.43 -10.31 14.03
N SER A 185 1.25 -10.32 15.06
CA SER A 185 1.00 -9.57 16.30
C SER A 185 1.02 -8.06 16.04
N VAL A 186 2.05 -7.59 15.34
CA VAL A 186 2.23 -6.16 15.01
C VAL A 186 1.12 -5.67 14.06
N ARG A 187 0.83 -6.43 13.00
CA ARG A 187 -0.21 -6.02 12.03
C ARG A 187 -1.60 -5.86 12.65
N LYS A 188 -1.90 -6.65 13.70
CA LYS A 188 -3.17 -6.57 14.46
C LYS A 188 -3.15 -5.52 15.58
N GLY A 189 -2.07 -4.75 15.69
CA GLY A 189 -1.93 -3.70 16.71
C GLY A 189 -1.71 -4.23 18.14
N LYS A 190 -1.37 -5.51 18.30
CA LYS A 190 -1.09 -6.12 19.61
C LYS A 190 0.31 -5.77 20.12
N GLY A 191 1.17 -5.19 19.25
CA GLY A 191 2.56 -4.91 19.57
C GLY A 191 3.39 -6.18 19.69
N LEU A 192 4.39 -6.15 20.58
CA LEU A 192 5.32 -7.26 20.84
C LEU A 192 5.11 -7.78 22.27
N SER A 193 5.14 -9.10 22.45
CA SER A 193 5.23 -9.72 23.76
C SER A 193 6.68 -9.64 24.29
N ILE A 194 6.86 -9.88 25.60
CA ILE A 194 8.19 -9.91 26.25
C ILE A 194 9.09 -10.93 25.55
N ASP A 195 8.60 -12.16 25.33
CA ASP A 195 9.35 -13.21 24.67
C ASP A 195 9.75 -12.85 23.23
N GLN A 196 8.87 -12.13 22.52
CA GLN A 196 9.17 -11.65 21.17
C GLN A 196 10.25 -10.56 21.18
N GLU A 197 10.21 -9.64 22.14
CA GLU A 197 11.25 -8.62 22.29
C GLU A 197 12.61 -9.24 22.63
N GLU A 198 12.64 -10.17 23.55
CA GLU A 198 13.87 -10.90 23.91
C GLU A 198 14.46 -11.64 22.71
N LEU A 199 13.59 -12.30 21.93
CA LEU A 199 14.00 -12.93 20.68
C LEU A 199 14.62 -11.92 19.70
N LEU A 200 13.97 -10.77 19.49
CA LEU A 200 14.48 -9.74 18.58
C LEU A 200 15.84 -9.20 19.06
N LEU A 201 16.03 -9.03 20.36
CA LEU A 201 17.31 -8.61 20.94
C LEU A 201 18.41 -9.66 20.73
N GLN A 202 18.11 -10.97 20.88
CA GLN A 202 19.05 -12.05 20.60
C GLN A 202 19.57 -12.04 19.16
N TYR A 203 18.68 -11.69 18.20
CA TYR A 203 19.04 -11.54 16.78
C TYR A 203 19.58 -10.15 16.45
N GLN A 204 19.90 -9.33 17.46
CA GLN A 204 20.47 -7.98 17.30
C GLN A 204 19.62 -7.06 16.40
N ILE A 205 18.30 -7.22 16.45
CA ILE A 205 17.39 -6.34 15.73
C ILE A 205 17.50 -4.93 16.31
N PRO A 206 17.67 -3.89 15.47
CA PRO A 206 17.85 -2.53 15.93
C PRO A 206 16.68 -2.03 16.77
N SER A 207 16.97 -1.29 17.82
CA SER A 207 15.96 -0.75 18.72
C SER A 207 14.92 0.17 18.05
N TRP A 208 15.31 0.90 17.01
CA TRP A 208 14.36 1.71 16.23
C TRP A 208 13.28 0.83 15.56
N PHE A 209 13.66 -0.37 15.09
CA PHE A 209 12.72 -1.32 14.46
C PHE A 209 11.75 -1.88 15.50
N ILE A 210 12.27 -2.28 16.67
CA ILE A 210 11.45 -2.77 17.79
C ILE A 210 10.47 -1.69 18.26
N GLU A 211 10.92 -0.45 18.42
CA GLU A 211 10.03 0.66 18.79
C GLU A 211 8.99 0.96 17.70
N SER A 212 9.37 0.88 16.44
CA SER A 212 8.42 1.03 15.33
C SER A 212 7.31 -0.04 15.40
N CYS A 213 7.67 -1.31 15.60
CA CYS A 213 6.71 -2.40 15.77
C CYS A 213 5.74 -2.18 16.94
N LYS A 214 6.20 -1.57 18.04
CA LYS A 214 5.35 -1.26 19.20
C LYS A 214 4.35 -0.14 18.96
N LYS A 215 4.69 0.83 18.10
CA LYS A 215 3.81 1.96 17.77
C LYS A 215 2.68 1.57 16.83
N ILE A 216 2.95 0.68 15.90
CA ILE A 216 2.03 0.29 14.83
C ILE A 216 0.75 -0.31 15.39
N LYS A 217 -0.41 0.18 14.91
CA LYS A 217 -1.73 -0.33 15.26
C LYS A 217 -2.37 -1.16 14.16
N TYR A 218 -2.05 -0.86 12.92
CA TYR A 218 -2.51 -1.62 11.77
C TYR A 218 -1.50 -1.52 10.64
N LEU A 219 -1.19 -2.66 10.01
CA LEU A 219 -0.35 -2.74 8.81
C LEU A 219 -1.10 -3.27 7.62
N PHE A 220 -0.89 -2.59 6.51
CA PHE A 220 -1.48 -2.92 5.22
C PHE A 220 -0.72 -4.06 4.52
N PRO A 221 -1.40 -4.96 3.79
CA PRO A 221 -0.72 -6.02 3.04
C PRO A 221 -0.07 -5.45 1.77
N LYS A 222 1.18 -5.85 1.51
CA LYS A 222 1.94 -5.40 0.34
C LYS A 222 1.28 -5.79 -0.98
N ALA A 223 0.68 -6.99 -1.04
CA ALA A 223 -0.03 -7.46 -2.22
C ALA A 223 -1.18 -6.53 -2.62
N HIS A 224 -1.96 -6.03 -1.65
CA HIS A 224 -3.03 -5.07 -1.90
C HIS A 224 -2.46 -3.72 -2.36
N ALA A 225 -1.44 -3.19 -1.68
CA ALA A 225 -0.77 -1.95 -2.08
C ALA A 225 -0.24 -2.03 -3.53
N THR A 226 0.32 -3.18 -3.92
CA THR A 226 0.79 -3.43 -5.28
C THR A 226 -0.37 -3.45 -6.27
N ALA A 227 -1.45 -4.17 -5.96
CA ALA A 227 -2.62 -4.25 -6.83
C ALA A 227 -3.26 -2.87 -7.03
N CYS A 228 -3.47 -2.11 -5.96
CA CYS A 228 -3.98 -0.75 -6.06
C CYS A 228 -3.10 0.10 -6.98
N LEU A 229 -1.77 0.10 -6.77
CA LEU A 229 -0.88 0.89 -7.63
C LEU A 229 -0.98 0.50 -9.11
N LEU A 230 -1.02 -0.79 -9.43
CA LEU A 230 -1.12 -1.26 -10.81
C LEU A 230 -2.41 -0.85 -11.50
N TYR A 231 -3.51 -0.72 -10.75
CA TYR A 231 -4.80 -0.27 -11.28
C TYR A 231 -4.96 1.25 -11.31
N THR A 232 -4.37 1.96 -10.34
CA THR A 232 -4.58 3.40 -10.17
C THR A 232 -3.56 4.26 -10.90
N SER A 233 -2.41 3.68 -11.21
CA SER A 233 -1.32 4.34 -11.94
C SER A 233 -0.97 3.53 -13.18
N PRO A 234 -1.76 3.66 -14.27
CA PRO A 234 -1.47 2.98 -15.53
C PRO A 234 -0.18 3.55 -16.08
N SER A 235 0.88 2.85 -15.80
CA SER A 235 2.20 3.10 -16.35
C SER A 235 2.33 2.35 -17.66
N PRO A 236 2.90 2.93 -18.72
CA PRO A 236 3.17 2.21 -19.93
C PRO A 236 4.01 0.95 -19.60
N ARG A 237 3.73 -0.16 -20.25
CA ARG A 237 4.43 -1.43 -20.07
C ARG A 237 5.71 -1.39 -20.87
N ASP A 238 6.82 -1.74 -20.26
CA ASP A 238 8.06 -1.94 -21.00
C ASP A 238 7.91 -3.13 -21.95
N THR A 239 7.89 -2.84 -23.25
CA THR A 239 7.69 -3.83 -24.32
C THR A 239 9.00 -4.46 -24.80
N GLU A 240 10.12 -4.07 -24.22
CA GLU A 240 11.41 -4.70 -24.52
C GLU A 240 11.58 -5.98 -23.70
N ARG A 241 11.10 -7.07 -24.26
CA ARG A 241 11.51 -8.44 -23.93
C ARG A 241 11.90 -9.19 -25.17
#